data_f7ac5258ee83f149dd4673aa5f2f5d03
#
_entry.id   f7ac5258ee83f149dd4673aa5f2f5d03
#
_cell.length_a   1.000
_cell.length_b   1.000
_cell.length_c   1.000
_cell.angle_alpha   90.00
_cell.angle_beta   90.00
_cell.angle_gamma   90.00
#
_symmetry.space_group_name_H-M   'P 1'
#
loop_
_entity.id
_entity.type
_entity.pdbx_description
1 polymer ?
#
loop_
_entity_poly.entity_id
_entity_poly.type
_entity_poly.pdbx_seq_one_letter_code
_entity_poly.pdbx_strand_id
1 'polypeptide(L)'
;MKENTHELALSGMFCALAVALLWMSGILPLATYGFPILASLALLPVREECRASYAWSCFAAAAILGLLLCADPEAVLLFCFLGYYPLLKPRFDALSSRTARLLCKLALCAVTMGVMYALLIFVLRLPAVVEELSGTAPWLLWATAAAGLLLFLIYDLLIDRLAAVYRSRHKKRG
;
A
#
# COMPACT_ATOMS: atom_id res chain seq x y z
N MET A 1 -3.12 -20.90 -23.08
CA MET A 1 -1.85 -21.17 -22.37
C MET A 1 -0.88 -19.98 -22.42
N LYS A 2 -0.70 -19.28 -23.55
CA LYS A 2 0.22 -18.13 -23.66
C LYS A 2 -0.15 -16.93 -22.77
N GLU A 3 -1.45 -16.62 -22.58
CA GLU A 3 -1.89 -15.51 -21.74
C GLU A 3 -1.53 -15.72 -20.27
N ASN A 4 -1.73 -16.92 -19.72
CA ASN A 4 -1.41 -17.22 -18.32
C ASN A 4 0.10 -17.10 -18.03
N THR A 5 0.96 -17.41 -19.01
CA THR A 5 2.43 -17.31 -18.83
C THR A 5 2.87 -15.83 -18.82
N HIS A 6 2.25 -14.98 -19.61
CA HIS A 6 2.52 -13.55 -19.63
C HIS A 6 2.08 -12.89 -18.32
N GLU A 7 0.86 -13.19 -17.84
CA GLU A 7 0.35 -12.68 -16.56
C GLU A 7 1.22 -13.12 -15.38
N LEU A 8 1.71 -14.38 -15.39
CA LEU A 8 2.60 -14.91 -14.37
C LEU A 8 3.97 -14.21 -14.40
N ALA A 9 4.55 -14.03 -15.57
CA ALA A 9 5.85 -13.37 -15.73
C ALA A 9 5.77 -11.90 -15.29
N LEU A 10 4.70 -11.19 -15.69
CA LEU A 10 4.47 -9.79 -15.32
C LEU A 10 4.30 -9.66 -13.81
N SER A 11 3.45 -10.49 -13.20
CA SER A 11 3.22 -10.46 -11.76
C SER A 11 4.49 -10.79 -10.97
N GLY A 12 5.31 -11.73 -11.44
CA GLY A 12 6.61 -12.06 -10.84
C GLY A 12 7.61 -10.91 -10.90
N MET A 13 7.69 -10.23 -12.04
CA MET A 13 8.56 -9.06 -12.21
C MET A 13 8.18 -7.91 -11.28
N PHE A 14 6.90 -7.57 -11.19
CA PHE A 14 6.45 -6.51 -10.29
C PHE A 14 6.50 -6.91 -8.82
N CYS A 15 6.33 -8.20 -8.50
CA CYS A 15 6.56 -8.71 -7.15
C CYS A 15 8.03 -8.52 -6.75
N ALA A 16 8.98 -8.89 -7.60
CA ALA A 16 10.40 -8.69 -7.35
C ALA A 16 10.76 -7.20 -7.19
N LEU A 17 10.18 -6.32 -8.03
CA LEU A 17 10.34 -4.87 -7.90
C LEU A 17 9.80 -4.36 -6.57
N ALA A 18 8.62 -4.80 -6.14
CA ALA A 18 8.04 -4.40 -4.85
C ALA A 18 8.92 -4.84 -3.67
N VAL A 19 9.42 -6.09 -3.69
CA VAL A 19 10.33 -6.59 -2.66
C VAL A 19 11.65 -5.83 -2.65
N ALA A 20 12.22 -5.51 -3.81
CA ALA A 20 13.44 -4.72 -3.91
C ALA A 20 13.25 -3.30 -3.33
N LEU A 21 12.12 -2.65 -3.60
CA LEU A 21 11.79 -1.35 -3.03
C LEU A 21 11.64 -1.44 -1.50
N LEU A 22 10.98 -2.48 -0.99
CA LEU A 22 10.86 -2.71 0.45
C LEU A 22 12.22 -2.96 1.11
N TRP A 23 13.10 -3.68 0.44
CA TRP A 23 14.45 -3.93 0.96
C TRP A 23 15.26 -2.63 1.03
N MET A 24 15.12 -1.75 0.04
CA MET A 24 15.78 -0.44 0.02
C MET A 24 15.29 0.49 1.15
N SER A 25 14.08 0.33 1.67
CA SER A 25 13.57 1.14 2.77
C SER A 25 14.42 0.99 4.04
N GLY A 26 14.94 -0.21 4.31
CA GLY A 26 15.82 -0.47 5.45
C GLY A 26 17.22 0.14 5.35
N ILE A 27 17.64 0.59 4.15
CA ILE A 27 18.96 1.20 3.93
C ILE A 27 18.91 2.72 4.05
N LEU A 28 17.82 3.35 3.65
CA LEU A 28 17.66 4.79 3.57
C LEU A 28 16.60 5.29 4.58
N PRO A 29 17.01 5.77 5.77
CA PRO A 29 16.07 6.15 6.84
C PRO A 29 15.05 7.21 6.46
N LEU A 30 15.43 8.15 5.57
CA LEU A 30 14.53 9.21 5.05
C LEU A 30 13.45 8.68 4.08
N ALA A 31 13.60 7.47 3.58
CA ALA A 31 12.72 6.88 2.57
C ALA A 31 11.87 5.72 3.10
N THR A 32 11.90 5.48 4.42
CA THR A 32 11.16 4.41 5.10
C THR A 32 9.66 4.42 4.75
N TYR A 33 9.07 5.60 4.61
CA TYR A 33 7.66 5.73 4.21
C TYR A 33 7.45 5.81 2.69
N GLY A 34 8.43 6.32 1.95
CA GLY A 34 8.34 6.51 0.50
C GLY A 34 8.41 5.19 -0.28
N PHE A 35 9.32 4.30 0.07
CA PHE A 35 9.49 3.02 -0.63
C PHE A 35 8.30 2.08 -0.51
N PRO A 36 7.63 1.91 0.65
CA PRO A 36 6.41 1.12 0.74
C PRO A 36 5.28 1.67 -0.12
N ILE A 37 5.15 3.01 -0.23
CA ILE A 37 4.20 3.65 -1.13
C ILE A 37 4.53 3.31 -2.59
N LEU A 38 5.79 3.42 -3.01
CA LEU A 38 6.22 3.05 -4.36
C LEU A 38 6.03 1.55 -4.63
N ALA A 39 6.33 0.68 -3.66
CA ALA A 39 6.10 -0.75 -3.77
C ALA A 39 4.60 -1.08 -3.94
N SER A 40 3.71 -0.36 -3.25
CA SER A 40 2.27 -0.53 -3.42
C SER A 40 1.77 -0.05 -4.78
N LEU A 41 2.37 1.03 -5.32
CA LEU A 41 2.07 1.52 -6.67
C LEU A 41 2.58 0.57 -7.76
N ALA A 42 3.64 -0.20 -7.49
CA ALA A 42 4.13 -1.24 -8.42
C ALA A 42 3.11 -2.36 -8.65
N LEU A 43 2.10 -2.52 -7.80
CA LEU A 43 0.99 -3.46 -8.00
C LEU A 43 -0.05 -2.98 -9.03
N LEU A 44 -0.07 -1.68 -9.36
CA LEU A 44 -1.06 -1.13 -10.31
C LEU A 44 -1.00 -1.77 -11.71
N PRO A 45 0.17 -1.92 -12.35
CA PRO A 45 0.26 -2.58 -13.66
C PRO A 45 -0.25 -4.02 -13.62
N VAL A 46 0.10 -4.77 -12.57
CA VAL A 46 -0.37 -6.15 -12.39
C VAL A 46 -1.90 -6.20 -12.31
N ARG A 47 -2.49 -5.25 -11.60
CA ARG A 47 -3.94 -5.17 -11.46
C ARG A 47 -4.66 -4.77 -12.76
N GLU A 48 -4.04 -3.89 -13.57
CA GLU A 48 -4.66 -3.42 -14.82
C GLU A 48 -4.50 -4.43 -15.98
N GLU A 49 -3.41 -5.22 -16.00
CA GLU A 49 -3.12 -6.17 -17.09
C GLU A 49 -3.45 -7.62 -16.75
N CYS A 50 -3.39 -7.99 -15.46
CA CYS A 50 -3.59 -9.37 -15.04
C CYS A 50 -4.95 -9.54 -14.36
N ARG A 51 -5.38 -10.80 -14.25
CA ARG A 51 -6.57 -11.15 -13.45
C ARG A 51 -6.35 -10.79 -11.99
N ALA A 52 -7.42 -10.43 -11.30
CA ALA A 52 -7.40 -10.06 -9.88
C ALA A 52 -6.68 -11.10 -8.99
N SER A 53 -6.76 -12.39 -9.34
CA SER A 53 -6.07 -13.47 -8.62
C SER A 53 -4.55 -13.27 -8.62
N TYR A 54 -3.95 -12.95 -9.78
CA TYR A 54 -2.50 -12.71 -9.87
C TYR A 54 -2.06 -11.47 -9.09
N ALA A 55 -2.88 -10.41 -9.10
CA ALA A 55 -2.58 -9.20 -8.34
C ALA A 55 -2.62 -9.46 -6.82
N TRP A 56 -3.58 -10.23 -6.32
CA TRP A 56 -3.62 -10.65 -4.92
C TRP A 56 -2.48 -11.58 -4.55
N SER A 57 -2.12 -12.53 -5.42
CA SER A 57 -0.97 -13.41 -5.20
C SER A 57 0.34 -12.63 -5.19
N CYS A 58 0.51 -11.65 -6.08
CA CYS A 58 1.65 -10.75 -6.11
C CYS A 58 1.78 -9.94 -4.81
N PHE A 59 0.67 -9.36 -4.33
CA PHE A 59 0.63 -8.65 -3.06
C PHE A 59 1.01 -9.55 -1.88
N ALA A 60 0.40 -10.74 -1.77
CA ALA A 60 0.68 -11.68 -0.69
C ALA A 60 2.15 -12.17 -0.72
N ALA A 61 2.67 -12.49 -1.90
CA ALA A 61 4.07 -12.90 -2.07
C ALA A 61 5.03 -11.77 -1.68
N ALA A 62 4.78 -10.53 -2.13
CA ALA A 62 5.61 -9.38 -1.77
C ALA A 62 5.55 -9.07 -0.27
N ALA A 63 4.39 -9.21 0.38
CA ALA A 63 4.25 -9.03 1.82
C ALA A 63 5.02 -10.09 2.62
N ILE A 64 4.89 -11.38 2.25
CA ILE A 64 5.59 -12.47 2.91
C ILE A 64 7.11 -12.35 2.71
N LEU A 65 7.56 -12.13 1.47
CA LEU A 65 8.98 -11.95 1.18
C LEU A 65 9.54 -10.69 1.84
N GLY A 66 8.77 -9.62 1.89
CA GLY A 66 9.13 -8.40 2.62
C GLY A 66 9.37 -8.68 4.10
N LEU A 67 8.44 -9.37 4.77
CA LEU A 67 8.58 -9.74 6.19
C LEU A 67 9.78 -10.64 6.48
N LEU A 68 10.18 -11.48 5.52
CA LEU A 68 11.31 -12.40 5.67
C LEU A 68 12.66 -11.75 5.34
N LEU A 69 12.70 -10.84 4.37
CA LEU A 69 13.94 -10.33 3.80
C LEU A 69 14.29 -8.90 4.26
N CYS A 70 13.29 -8.10 4.65
CA CYS A 70 13.52 -6.71 5.02
C CYS A 70 13.87 -6.59 6.50
N ALA A 71 14.88 -5.78 6.79
CA ALA A 71 15.30 -5.48 8.16
C ALA A 71 14.34 -4.52 8.88
N ASP A 72 13.50 -3.79 8.15
CA ASP A 72 12.55 -2.82 8.67
C ASP A 72 11.13 -3.36 8.62
N PRO A 73 10.60 -3.92 9.74
CA PRO A 73 9.25 -4.48 9.79
C PRO A 73 8.17 -3.39 9.69
N GLU A 74 8.46 -2.15 10.08
CA GLU A 74 7.51 -1.03 10.01
C GLU A 74 7.18 -0.70 8.56
N ALA A 75 8.20 -0.60 7.69
CA ALA A 75 8.03 -0.37 6.26
C ALA A 75 7.21 -1.48 5.58
N VAL A 76 7.44 -2.74 5.96
CA VAL A 76 6.69 -3.87 5.42
C VAL A 76 5.24 -3.85 5.89
N LEU A 77 4.98 -3.52 7.16
CA LEU A 77 3.62 -3.34 7.66
C LEU A 77 2.90 -2.20 6.94
N LEU A 78 3.58 -1.08 6.72
CA LEU A 78 3.04 0.03 5.95
C LEU A 78 2.68 -0.41 4.52
N PHE A 79 3.53 -1.21 3.87
CA PHE A 79 3.21 -1.82 2.58
C PHE A 79 2.00 -2.75 2.67
N CYS A 80 1.90 -3.59 3.70
CA CYS A 80 0.74 -4.46 3.90
C CYS A 80 -0.57 -3.64 3.98
N PHE A 81 -0.55 -2.49 4.64
CA PHE A 81 -1.73 -1.62 4.78
C PHE A 81 -2.02 -0.73 3.58
N LEU A 82 -1.02 -0.35 2.81
CA LEU A 82 -1.22 0.46 1.60
C LEU A 82 -1.42 -0.41 0.34
N GLY A 83 -0.73 -1.56 0.26
CA GLY A 83 -0.66 -2.37 -0.95
C GLY A 83 -1.97 -3.06 -1.34
N TYR A 84 -2.85 -3.39 -0.40
CA TYR A 84 -4.16 -3.94 -0.75
C TYR A 84 -5.13 -2.86 -1.25
N TYR A 85 -4.90 -1.58 -0.94
CA TYR A 85 -5.80 -0.50 -1.31
C TYR A 85 -5.97 -0.35 -2.83
N PRO A 86 -4.91 -0.33 -3.68
CA PRO A 86 -5.06 -0.32 -5.13
C PRO A 86 -5.88 -1.47 -5.68
N LEU A 87 -5.84 -2.65 -5.02
CA LEU A 87 -6.60 -3.82 -5.41
C LEU A 87 -8.10 -3.71 -5.07
N LEU A 88 -8.43 -3.08 -3.94
CA LEU A 88 -9.82 -2.87 -3.50
C LEU A 88 -10.48 -1.63 -4.11
N LYS A 89 -9.69 -0.65 -4.52
CA LYS A 89 -10.19 0.64 -5.04
C LYS A 89 -11.32 0.52 -6.07
N PRO A 90 -11.30 -0.40 -7.07
CA PRO A 90 -12.40 -0.48 -8.03
C PRO A 90 -13.73 -0.88 -7.41
N ARG A 91 -13.69 -1.65 -6.32
CA ARG A 91 -14.92 -2.01 -5.59
C ARG A 91 -15.54 -0.79 -4.93
N PHE A 92 -14.71 0.11 -4.39
CA PHE A 92 -15.19 1.38 -3.83
C PHE A 92 -15.66 2.35 -4.91
N ASP A 93 -14.96 2.42 -6.03
CA ASP A 93 -15.31 3.31 -7.13
C ASP A 93 -16.59 2.88 -7.86
N ALA A 94 -16.99 1.62 -7.72
CA ALA A 94 -18.28 1.10 -8.21
C ALA A 94 -19.49 1.58 -7.38
N LEU A 95 -19.28 2.16 -6.20
CA LEU A 95 -20.35 2.74 -5.39
C LEU A 95 -20.96 3.95 -6.07
N SER A 96 -22.28 3.99 -6.18
CA SER A 96 -23.05 5.03 -6.89
C SER A 96 -22.95 6.42 -6.23
N SER A 97 -22.87 6.49 -4.89
CA SER A 97 -22.83 7.75 -4.14
C SER A 97 -21.40 8.22 -3.88
N ARG A 98 -21.09 9.49 -4.22
CA ARG A 98 -19.77 10.10 -3.95
C ARG A 98 -19.47 10.19 -2.45
N THR A 99 -20.47 10.53 -1.64
CA THR A 99 -20.32 10.63 -0.18
C THR A 99 -20.09 9.24 0.45
N ALA A 100 -20.84 8.21 0.04
CA ALA A 100 -20.63 6.86 0.51
C ALA A 100 -19.22 6.33 0.14
N ARG A 101 -18.75 6.63 -1.06
CA ARG A 101 -17.41 6.28 -1.52
C ARG A 101 -16.33 6.91 -0.64
N LEU A 102 -16.44 8.21 -0.37
CA LEU A 102 -15.49 8.93 0.48
C LEU A 102 -15.51 8.39 1.92
N LEU A 103 -16.70 8.21 2.48
CA LEU A 103 -16.86 7.67 3.84
C LEU A 103 -16.28 6.26 3.97
N CYS A 104 -16.51 5.37 3.00
CA CYS A 104 -15.94 4.03 3.01
C CYS A 104 -14.40 4.06 2.92
N LYS A 105 -13.82 4.94 2.08
CA LYS A 105 -12.37 5.11 1.96
C LYS A 105 -11.75 5.63 3.26
N LEU A 106 -12.37 6.64 3.88
CA LEU A 106 -11.91 7.20 5.17
C LEU A 106 -12.06 6.19 6.31
N ALA A 107 -13.19 5.48 6.39
CA ALA A 107 -13.39 4.44 7.38
C ALA A 107 -12.36 3.32 7.25
N LEU A 108 -12.09 2.86 6.02
CA LEU A 108 -11.05 1.88 5.74
C LEU A 108 -9.69 2.37 6.22
N CYS A 109 -9.33 3.62 5.88
CA CYS A 109 -8.06 4.23 6.31
C CYS A 109 -7.97 4.27 7.84
N ALA A 110 -9.02 4.72 8.53
CA ALA A 110 -9.03 4.80 9.99
C ALA A 110 -8.90 3.41 10.65
N VAL A 111 -9.60 2.40 10.13
CA VAL A 111 -9.51 1.02 10.63
C VAL A 111 -8.10 0.47 10.41
N THR A 112 -7.53 0.67 9.23
CA THR A 112 -6.19 0.16 8.92
C THR A 112 -5.11 0.84 9.74
N MET A 113 -5.18 2.15 9.94
CA MET A 113 -4.28 2.86 10.86
C MET A 113 -4.41 2.31 12.29
N GLY A 114 -5.63 2.12 12.78
CA GLY A 114 -5.87 1.54 14.10
C GLY A 114 -5.29 0.14 14.26
N VAL A 115 -5.49 -0.73 13.25
CA VAL A 115 -4.93 -2.08 13.23
C VAL A 115 -3.40 -2.05 13.16
N MET A 116 -2.81 -1.17 12.36
CA MET A 116 -1.36 -1.01 12.26
C MET A 116 -0.77 -0.62 13.61
N TYR A 117 -1.29 0.42 14.27
CA TYR A 117 -0.82 0.82 15.60
C TYR A 117 -1.03 -0.29 16.64
N ALA A 118 -2.15 -0.99 16.59
CA ALA A 118 -2.40 -2.12 17.49
C ALA A 118 -1.35 -3.24 17.29
N LEU A 119 -1.00 -3.58 16.04
CA LEU A 119 0.05 -4.56 15.74
C LEU A 119 1.43 -4.11 16.22
N LEU A 120 1.79 -2.84 16.02
CA LEU A 120 3.07 -2.29 16.47
C LEU A 120 3.19 -2.35 18.00
N ILE A 121 2.13 -2.05 18.73
CA ILE A 121 2.12 -2.01 20.20
C ILE A 121 2.03 -3.43 20.79
N PHE A 122 1.09 -4.25 20.33
CA PHE A 122 0.77 -5.54 20.98
C PHE A 122 1.59 -6.70 20.46
N VAL A 123 1.94 -6.73 19.16
CA VAL A 123 2.63 -7.86 18.52
C VAL A 123 4.13 -7.62 18.46
N LEU A 124 4.55 -6.50 17.86
CA LEU A 124 5.97 -6.17 17.69
C LEU A 124 6.61 -5.57 18.94
N ARG A 125 5.80 -5.03 19.85
CA ARG A 125 6.26 -4.42 21.11
C ARG A 125 7.49 -3.53 20.93
N LEU A 126 7.49 -2.73 19.85
CA LEU A 126 8.60 -1.81 19.55
C LEU A 126 8.69 -0.75 20.66
N PRO A 127 9.75 -0.74 21.49
CA PRO A 127 9.85 0.17 22.64
C PRO A 127 9.77 1.64 22.19
N ALA A 128 10.37 1.97 21.03
CA ALA A 128 10.37 3.30 20.47
C ALA A 128 8.94 3.83 20.22
N VAL A 129 8.03 3.01 19.69
CA VAL A 129 6.64 3.41 19.43
C VAL A 129 5.87 3.61 20.73
N VAL A 130 6.11 2.74 21.73
CA VAL A 130 5.45 2.84 23.05
C VAL A 130 5.92 4.08 23.79
N GLU A 131 7.22 4.38 23.78
CA GLU A 131 7.79 5.58 24.42
C GLU A 131 7.29 6.85 23.70
N GLU A 132 7.24 6.85 22.38
CA GLU A 132 6.75 7.97 21.58
C GLU A 132 5.26 8.26 21.87
N LEU A 133 4.41 7.23 21.96
CA LEU A 133 3.01 7.42 22.31
C LEU A 133 2.80 7.86 23.77
N SER A 134 3.60 7.34 24.71
CA SER A 134 3.44 7.66 26.13
C SER A 134 3.95 9.06 26.51
N GLY A 135 4.94 9.58 25.76
CA GLY A 135 5.52 10.92 25.94
C GLY A 135 4.83 12.01 25.11
N THR A 136 3.94 11.65 24.21
CA THR A 136 3.37 12.58 23.24
C THR A 136 2.10 13.25 23.77
N ALA A 137 2.03 14.57 23.63
CA ALA A 137 0.84 15.33 24.01
C ALA A 137 -0.39 14.92 23.19
N PRO A 138 -1.60 14.83 23.78
CA PRO A 138 -2.80 14.33 23.07
C PRO A 138 -3.11 15.05 21.74
N TRP A 139 -2.83 16.35 21.66
CA TRP A 139 -3.06 17.12 20.44
C TRP A 139 -2.15 16.68 19.28
N LEU A 140 -0.95 16.19 19.58
CA LEU A 140 0.00 15.72 18.57
C LEU A 140 -0.46 14.38 17.97
N LEU A 141 -1.10 13.51 18.77
CA LEU A 141 -1.74 12.28 18.27
C LEU A 141 -2.85 12.58 17.26
N TRP A 142 -3.66 13.61 17.53
CA TRP A 142 -4.68 14.05 16.57
C TRP A 142 -4.07 14.69 15.32
N ALA A 143 -2.98 15.41 15.46
CA ALA A 143 -2.25 16.01 14.34
C ALA A 143 -1.63 14.93 13.44
N THR A 144 -1.02 13.88 14.00
CA THR A 144 -0.47 12.75 13.23
C THR A 144 -1.57 11.95 12.53
N ALA A 145 -2.71 11.71 13.19
CA ALA A 145 -3.86 11.06 12.56
C ALA A 145 -4.42 11.88 11.39
N ALA A 146 -4.54 13.21 11.56
CA ALA A 146 -4.99 14.10 10.49
C ALA A 146 -3.99 14.13 9.32
N ALA A 147 -2.69 14.16 9.60
CA ALA A 147 -1.64 14.10 8.58
C ALA A 147 -1.69 12.78 7.81
N GLY A 148 -1.90 11.65 8.51
CA GLY A 148 -2.07 10.33 7.89
C GLY A 148 -3.29 10.25 6.97
N LEU A 149 -4.43 10.82 7.39
CA LEU A 149 -5.62 10.93 6.53
C LEU A 149 -5.37 11.79 5.29
N LEU A 150 -4.66 12.90 5.44
CA LEU A 150 -4.32 13.77 4.32
C LEU A 150 -3.36 13.07 3.34
N LEU A 151 -2.36 12.38 3.85
CA LEU A 151 -1.45 11.55 3.06
C LEU A 151 -2.22 10.46 2.29
N PHE A 152 -3.19 9.81 2.92
CA PHE A 152 -4.03 8.81 2.28
C PHE A 152 -4.88 9.39 1.15
N LEU A 153 -5.43 10.59 1.31
CA LEU A 153 -6.17 11.27 0.24
C LEU A 153 -5.25 11.61 -0.95
N ILE A 154 -4.04 12.09 -0.68
CA ILE A 154 -3.03 12.34 -1.73
C ILE A 154 -2.67 11.03 -2.44
N TYR A 155 -2.50 9.96 -1.68
CA TYR A 155 -2.22 8.63 -2.22
C TYR A 155 -3.36 8.11 -3.11
N ASP A 156 -4.63 8.28 -2.70
CA ASP A 156 -5.80 7.94 -3.52
C ASP A 156 -5.83 8.69 -4.85
N LEU A 157 -5.56 10.00 -4.82
CA LEU A 157 -5.45 10.83 -6.03
C LEU A 157 -4.29 10.41 -6.93
N LEU A 158 -3.17 10.02 -6.33
CA LEU A 158 -2.00 9.55 -7.06
C LEU A 158 -2.30 8.25 -7.82
N ILE A 159 -2.98 7.30 -7.17
CA ILE A 159 -3.43 6.05 -7.80
C ILE A 159 -4.33 6.35 -9.00
N ASP A 160 -5.29 7.28 -8.86
CA ASP A 160 -6.20 7.64 -9.97
C ASP A 160 -5.44 8.22 -11.15
N ARG A 161 -4.51 9.12 -10.89
CA ARG A 161 -3.69 9.72 -11.94
C ARG A 161 -2.79 8.70 -12.64
N LEU A 162 -2.13 7.84 -11.87
CA LEU A 162 -1.27 6.80 -12.43
C LEU A 162 -2.06 5.77 -13.24
N ALA A 163 -3.21 5.32 -12.74
CA ALA A 163 -4.09 4.41 -13.48
C ALA A 163 -4.59 5.04 -14.79
N ALA A 164 -4.96 6.34 -14.77
CA ALA A 164 -5.39 7.06 -15.96
C ALA A 164 -4.27 7.19 -17.00
N VAL A 165 -3.03 7.52 -16.57
CA VAL A 165 -1.86 7.60 -17.45
C VAL A 165 -1.54 6.23 -18.03
N TYR A 166 -1.60 5.18 -17.20
CA TYR A 166 -1.33 3.82 -17.64
C TYR A 166 -2.32 3.38 -18.74
N ARG A 167 -3.62 3.54 -18.49
CA ARG A 167 -4.68 3.22 -19.46
C ARG A 167 -4.56 4.03 -20.76
N SER A 168 -4.19 5.31 -20.67
CA SER A 168 -4.01 6.17 -21.85
C SER A 168 -2.83 5.72 -22.74
N ARG A 169 -1.77 5.20 -22.14
CA ARG A 169 -0.61 4.66 -22.87
C ARG A 169 -0.93 3.33 -23.56
N HIS A 170 -1.69 2.45 -22.91
CA HIS A 170 -2.13 1.19 -23.52
C HIS A 170 -3.08 1.41 -24.68
N LYS A 171 -4.02 2.36 -24.58
CA LYS A 171 -4.97 2.68 -25.67
C LYS A 171 -4.29 3.26 -26.94
N LYS A 172 -3.04 3.77 -26.83
CA LYS A 172 -2.27 4.28 -27.98
C LYS A 172 -1.42 3.20 -28.65
N ARG A 173 -1.30 2.01 -28.06
CA ARG A 173 -0.46 0.92 -28.58
C ARG A 173 -1.26 -0.22 -29.24
N GLY A 174 -2.56 -0.26 -29.09
CA GLY A 174 -3.51 -1.15 -29.79
C GLY A 174 -4.37 -0.38 -30.77
#